data_de68d8fa88051a668bdec3f7affe9bb7
#
_entry.id   de68d8fa88051a668bdec3f7affe9bb7
#
_cell.length_a   1.000
_cell.length_b   1.000
_cell.length_c   1.000
_cell.angle_alpha   90.00
_cell.angle_beta   90.00
_cell.angle_gamma   90.00
#
_symmetry.space_group_name_H-M   'P 1'
#
loop_
_entity.id
_entity.type
_entity.pdbx_description
1 polymer ?
#
loop_
_entity_poly.entity_id
_entity_poly.type
_entity_poly.pdbx_seq_one_letter_code
_entity_poly.pdbx_strand_id
1 'polypeptide(L)'
;VPDPAAFGEAYNAGQVLEVIDSARESLLIGQNERMIFNENADLIAAVPMYYYLDESLFAVCWKEVLEDRICSCCEIVVSDASQMRRKLSQDTYGSPVKAYATELAAQTNAVVAVNADLYLQRDLGITVYNRQLYRFNEWIYTGRYNQYNAIDTLLIDSAGNFNFMHMGEQRSREDVERYIEDHDILYSIAFGPVLVENGELQQYDWYPLGEINEEYSRAGIAQCGERHYFYMTVSFEDSRIPRCTINEFAQLMHLKGVKHAYALDGGQTGELVFNGQVYNRIDFDAERTVS
;
A
#
# COMPACT_ATOMS: atom_id res chain seq x y z
N VAL A 1 -20.94 4.68 -4.05
CA VAL A 1 -20.72 3.73 -5.14
C VAL A 1 -20.02 4.48 -6.26
N PRO A 2 -18.91 4.00 -6.80
CA PRO A 2 -18.21 4.65 -7.89
C PRO A 2 -19.12 4.88 -9.09
N ASP A 3 -18.96 6.03 -9.75
CA ASP A 3 -19.67 6.30 -10.99
C ASP A 3 -19.02 5.51 -12.14
N PRO A 4 -19.72 4.59 -12.82
CA PRO A 4 -19.16 3.88 -13.96
C PRO A 4 -18.66 4.80 -15.09
N ALA A 5 -19.20 6.00 -15.23
CA ALA A 5 -18.80 6.97 -16.25
C ALA A 5 -17.48 7.69 -15.90
N ALA A 6 -17.03 7.61 -14.64
CA ALA A 6 -15.79 8.22 -14.18
C ALA A 6 -14.53 7.35 -14.46
N PHE A 7 -14.72 6.08 -14.82
CA PHE A 7 -13.62 5.23 -15.27
C PHE A 7 -13.24 5.51 -16.72
N GLY A 8 -11.95 5.56 -16.98
CA GLY A 8 -11.44 5.76 -18.34
C GLY A 8 -10.12 5.03 -18.60
N GLU A 9 -9.76 5.00 -19.88
CA GLU A 9 -8.52 4.47 -20.39
C GLU A 9 -7.74 5.59 -21.10
N ALA A 10 -6.42 5.54 -20.99
CA ALA A 10 -5.53 6.45 -21.67
C ALA A 10 -4.44 5.67 -22.44
N TYR A 11 -4.13 6.11 -23.63
CA TYR A 11 -3.20 5.45 -24.55
C TYR A 11 -1.88 6.21 -24.72
N ASN A 12 -1.75 7.33 -24.05
CA ASN A 12 -0.51 8.10 -23.92
C ASN A 12 -0.56 8.95 -22.65
N ALA A 13 0.62 9.38 -22.17
CA ALA A 13 0.75 10.15 -20.95
C ALA A 13 -0.01 11.49 -21.02
N GLY A 14 -0.08 12.13 -22.18
CA GLY A 14 -0.79 13.41 -22.37
C GLY A 14 -2.26 13.32 -21.96
N GLN A 15 -2.93 12.22 -22.28
CA GLN A 15 -4.34 12.02 -21.88
C GLN A 15 -4.50 11.94 -20.35
N VAL A 16 -3.57 11.31 -19.64
CA VAL A 16 -3.60 11.28 -18.17
C VAL A 16 -3.31 12.67 -17.59
N LEU A 17 -2.36 13.40 -18.19
CA LEU A 17 -2.06 14.78 -17.76
C LEU A 17 -3.30 15.69 -17.89
N GLU A 18 -4.10 15.56 -18.97
CA GLU A 18 -5.37 16.28 -19.12
C GLU A 18 -6.38 15.91 -18.01
N VAL A 19 -6.41 14.64 -17.58
CA VAL A 19 -7.27 14.21 -16.46
C VAL A 19 -6.78 14.82 -15.13
N ILE A 20 -5.46 14.85 -14.91
CA ILE A 20 -4.86 15.50 -13.73
C ILE A 20 -5.17 17.01 -13.73
N ASP A 21 -5.07 17.67 -14.87
CA ASP A 21 -5.42 19.10 -14.99
C ASP A 21 -6.90 19.33 -14.68
N SER A 22 -7.79 18.47 -15.14
CA SER A 22 -9.22 18.52 -14.79
C SER A 22 -9.45 18.34 -13.29
N ALA A 23 -8.70 17.44 -12.64
CA ALA A 23 -8.77 17.25 -11.19
C ALA A 23 -8.22 18.47 -10.41
N ARG A 24 -7.24 19.19 -10.97
CA ARG A 24 -6.78 20.48 -10.43
C ARG A 24 -7.80 21.60 -10.59
N GLU A 25 -8.48 21.65 -11.73
CA GLU A 25 -9.56 22.64 -11.98
C GLU A 25 -10.72 22.45 -11.01
N SER A 26 -11.06 21.20 -10.66
CA SER A 26 -12.08 20.86 -9.66
C SER A 26 -11.61 21.01 -8.20
N LEU A 27 -10.35 21.37 -7.97
CA LEU A 27 -9.70 21.49 -6.65
C LEU A 27 -9.57 20.18 -5.87
N LEU A 28 -9.77 19.05 -6.50
CA LEU A 28 -9.50 17.74 -5.90
C LEU A 28 -7.98 17.55 -5.69
N ILE A 29 -7.17 17.97 -6.68
CA ILE A 29 -5.72 18.02 -6.57
C ILE A 29 -5.32 19.49 -6.40
N GLY A 30 -4.45 19.76 -5.43
CA GLY A 30 -3.90 21.11 -5.21
C GLY A 30 -3.15 21.64 -6.44
N GLN A 31 -3.26 22.95 -6.73
CA GLN A 31 -2.64 23.54 -7.93
C GLN A 31 -1.14 23.31 -8.03
N ASN A 32 -0.46 23.26 -6.90
CA ASN A 32 0.99 23.04 -6.83
C ASN A 32 1.34 21.66 -6.24
N GLU A 33 0.36 20.78 -6.11
CA GLU A 33 0.60 19.44 -5.59
C GLU A 33 1.44 18.64 -6.58
N ARG A 34 2.52 18.06 -6.07
CA ARG A 34 3.40 17.20 -6.86
C ARG A 34 2.69 15.88 -7.15
N MET A 35 2.58 15.52 -8.42
CA MET A 35 2.07 14.22 -8.86
C MET A 35 3.22 13.35 -9.34
N ILE A 36 3.29 12.13 -8.85
CA ILE A 36 4.32 11.16 -9.25
C ILE A 36 4.19 10.84 -10.73
N PHE A 37 2.96 10.68 -11.23
CA PHE A 37 2.71 10.42 -12.64
C PHE A 37 3.35 11.47 -13.56
N ASN A 38 3.23 12.75 -13.23
CA ASN A 38 3.75 13.85 -14.05
C ASN A 38 5.28 13.76 -14.25
N GLU A 39 5.99 13.31 -13.21
CA GLU A 39 7.45 13.25 -13.22
C GLU A 39 7.99 11.96 -13.85
N ASN A 40 7.14 10.97 -14.03
CA ASN A 40 7.52 9.64 -14.53
C ASN A 40 6.81 9.27 -15.85
N ALA A 41 6.17 10.23 -16.50
CA ALA A 41 5.38 10.00 -17.71
C ALA A 41 6.19 9.42 -18.88
N ASP A 42 7.49 9.69 -18.95
CA ASP A 42 8.42 9.16 -19.95
C ASP A 42 8.90 7.72 -19.67
N LEU A 43 8.64 7.20 -18.46
CA LEU A 43 9.01 5.83 -18.06
C LEU A 43 7.89 4.81 -18.34
N ILE A 44 6.76 5.24 -18.88
CA ILE A 44 5.59 4.37 -19.12
C ILE A 44 5.97 3.23 -20.07
N ALA A 45 5.72 2.00 -19.58
CA ALA A 45 6.11 0.77 -20.29
C ALA A 45 4.97 0.12 -21.07
N ALA A 46 3.73 0.42 -20.72
CA ALA A 46 2.56 -0.23 -21.32
C ALA A 46 1.34 0.67 -21.39
N VAL A 47 0.52 0.44 -22.39
CA VAL A 47 -0.79 1.07 -22.58
C VAL A 47 -1.84 -0.03 -22.83
N PRO A 48 -3.12 0.15 -22.49
CA PRO A 48 -3.68 1.37 -21.90
C PRO A 48 -3.31 1.54 -20.43
N MET A 49 -3.32 2.79 -19.96
CA MET A 49 -3.37 3.16 -18.56
C MET A 49 -4.83 3.29 -18.16
N TYR A 50 -5.15 3.05 -16.90
CA TYR A 50 -6.51 3.15 -16.40
C TYR A 50 -6.61 4.23 -15.36
N TYR A 51 -7.68 5.03 -15.41
CA TYR A 51 -7.92 6.09 -14.44
C TYR A 51 -9.37 6.12 -13.97
N TYR A 52 -9.57 6.78 -12.84
CA TYR A 52 -10.86 7.16 -12.30
C TYR A 52 -10.81 8.62 -11.89
N LEU A 53 -11.80 9.40 -12.25
CA LEU A 53 -11.95 10.78 -11.78
C LEU A 53 -13.42 11.11 -11.55
N ASP A 54 -13.76 11.41 -10.28
CA ASP A 54 -14.99 12.08 -9.91
C ASP A 54 -14.69 13.30 -9.01
N GLU A 55 -15.69 13.88 -8.38
CA GLU A 55 -15.54 15.06 -7.50
C GLU A 55 -14.78 14.76 -6.21
N SER A 56 -14.60 13.50 -5.84
CA SER A 56 -14.07 13.06 -4.55
C SER A 56 -12.80 12.21 -4.62
N LEU A 57 -12.52 11.62 -5.77
CA LEU A 57 -11.43 10.68 -5.93
C LEU A 57 -10.82 10.78 -7.32
N PHE A 58 -9.49 10.89 -7.35
CA PHE A 58 -8.67 10.63 -8.52
C PHE A 58 -7.83 9.39 -8.27
N ALA A 59 -7.75 8.49 -9.24
CA ALA A 59 -6.80 7.39 -9.25
C ALA A 59 -6.31 7.12 -10.67
N VAL A 60 -5.03 6.79 -10.82
CA VAL A 60 -4.44 6.37 -12.09
C VAL A 60 -3.50 5.19 -11.89
N CYS A 61 -3.64 4.16 -12.73
CA CYS A 61 -2.78 2.99 -12.77
C CYS A 61 -1.97 2.97 -14.06
N TRP A 62 -0.66 2.72 -13.94
CA TRP A 62 0.24 2.57 -15.08
C TRP A 62 1.33 1.55 -14.79
N LYS A 63 2.00 1.11 -15.85
CA LYS A 63 3.23 0.31 -15.74
C LYS A 63 4.41 1.13 -16.25
N GLU A 64 5.52 1.05 -15.56
CA GLU A 64 6.77 1.72 -15.94
C GLU A 64 7.97 0.80 -15.81
N VAL A 65 9.05 1.14 -16.50
CA VAL A 65 10.35 0.50 -16.31
C VAL A 65 11.21 1.38 -15.41
N LEU A 66 11.68 0.83 -14.32
CA LEU A 66 12.54 1.52 -13.38
C LEU A 66 13.68 0.58 -12.97
N GLU A 67 14.92 0.98 -13.28
CA GLU A 67 16.12 0.17 -13.05
C GLU A 67 16.00 -1.27 -13.60
N ASP A 68 15.57 -1.40 -14.86
CA ASP A 68 15.33 -2.67 -15.56
C ASP A 68 14.22 -3.57 -14.96
N ARG A 69 13.42 -3.04 -14.07
CA ARG A 69 12.26 -3.73 -13.47
C ARG A 69 10.95 -3.14 -13.98
N ILE A 70 9.95 -3.99 -14.18
CA ILE A 70 8.61 -3.54 -14.50
C ILE A 70 7.86 -3.31 -13.19
N CYS A 71 7.47 -2.06 -12.97
CA CYS A 71 6.70 -1.63 -11.82
C CYS A 71 5.26 -1.36 -12.24
N SER A 72 4.30 -1.95 -11.54
CA SER A 72 2.89 -1.55 -11.62
C SER A 72 2.61 -0.54 -10.53
N CYS A 73 2.14 0.63 -10.92
CA CYS A 73 1.97 1.80 -10.08
C CYS A 73 0.51 2.23 -10.02
N CYS A 74 0.11 2.79 -8.90
CA CYS A 74 -1.16 3.47 -8.76
C CYS A 74 -0.98 4.71 -7.88
N GLU A 75 -1.41 5.87 -8.37
CA GLU A 75 -1.43 7.13 -7.63
C GLU A 75 -2.87 7.52 -7.34
N ILE A 76 -3.14 7.93 -6.10
CA ILE A 76 -4.49 8.11 -5.59
C ILE A 76 -4.56 9.41 -4.79
N VAL A 77 -5.53 10.26 -5.12
CA VAL A 77 -5.87 11.45 -4.32
C VAL A 77 -7.33 11.36 -3.93
N VAL A 78 -7.63 11.56 -2.65
CA VAL A 78 -9.00 11.52 -2.13
C VAL A 78 -9.36 12.86 -1.49
N SER A 79 -10.62 13.27 -1.61
CA SER A 79 -11.12 14.50 -0.99
C SER A 79 -11.32 14.34 0.52
N ASP A 80 -11.55 13.11 0.99
CA ASP A 80 -11.80 12.80 2.40
C ASP A 80 -11.05 11.54 2.83
N ALA A 81 -10.39 11.61 3.99
CA ALA A 81 -9.58 10.51 4.52
C ALA A 81 -10.39 9.22 4.78
N SER A 82 -11.70 9.33 5.03
CA SER A 82 -12.59 8.18 5.24
C SER A 82 -12.73 7.28 4.00
N GLN A 83 -12.26 7.74 2.84
CA GLN A 83 -12.21 6.93 1.61
C GLN A 83 -11.07 5.92 1.64
N MET A 84 -10.04 6.13 2.48
CA MET A 84 -9.00 5.15 2.74
C MET A 84 -9.46 4.19 3.84
N ARG A 85 -9.63 2.91 3.51
CA ARG A 85 -10.20 1.92 4.42
C ARG A 85 -9.41 0.64 4.41
N ARG A 86 -9.31 0.02 5.58
CA ARG A 86 -8.92 -1.37 5.69
C ARG A 86 -10.18 -2.25 5.67
N LYS A 87 -10.17 -3.32 4.89
CA LYS A 87 -11.24 -4.31 4.85
C LYS A 87 -10.69 -5.65 5.28
N LEU A 88 -11.32 -6.24 6.29
CA LEU A 88 -11.10 -7.63 6.69
C LEU A 88 -12.21 -8.51 6.11
N SER A 89 -11.89 -9.77 5.88
CA SER A 89 -12.92 -10.75 5.51
C SER A 89 -14.00 -10.81 6.58
N GLN A 90 -15.26 -10.72 6.16
CA GLN A 90 -16.43 -10.63 7.05
C GLN A 90 -16.39 -9.49 8.07
N ASP A 91 -15.62 -8.42 7.84
CA ASP A 91 -15.41 -7.32 8.78
C ASP A 91 -14.96 -7.75 10.19
N THR A 92 -14.33 -8.92 10.28
CA THR A 92 -14.02 -9.54 11.56
C THR A 92 -12.57 -9.95 11.63
N TYR A 93 -11.85 -9.43 12.63
CA TYR A 93 -10.50 -9.89 12.91
C TYR A 93 -10.51 -11.38 13.34
N GLY A 94 -9.59 -12.16 12.74
CA GLY A 94 -9.49 -13.59 13.04
C GLY A 94 -10.58 -14.45 12.39
N SER A 95 -11.33 -13.93 11.42
CA SER A 95 -12.29 -14.73 10.66
C SER A 95 -11.60 -15.95 10.01
N PRO A 96 -12.17 -17.15 10.13
CA PRO A 96 -11.68 -18.34 9.42
C PRO A 96 -11.97 -18.28 7.91
N VAL A 97 -12.89 -17.41 7.49
CA VAL A 97 -13.26 -17.22 6.09
C VAL A 97 -12.28 -16.24 5.46
N LYS A 98 -11.69 -16.65 4.37
CA LYS A 98 -10.80 -15.82 3.56
C LYS A 98 -11.50 -15.45 2.26
N ALA A 99 -11.10 -14.34 1.65
CA ALA A 99 -11.64 -13.86 0.39
C ALA A 99 -10.49 -13.38 -0.52
N TYR A 100 -10.74 -13.28 -1.80
CA TYR A 100 -9.83 -12.64 -2.74
C TYR A 100 -9.87 -11.11 -2.59
N ALA A 101 -8.79 -10.43 -2.93
CA ALA A 101 -8.76 -8.96 -2.90
C ALA A 101 -9.82 -8.36 -3.85
N THR A 102 -10.06 -8.98 -5.00
CA THR A 102 -11.14 -8.60 -5.93
C THR A 102 -12.53 -8.74 -5.31
N GLU A 103 -12.78 -9.78 -4.51
CA GLU A 103 -14.06 -9.97 -3.81
C GLU A 103 -14.26 -8.90 -2.72
N LEU A 104 -13.21 -8.58 -1.95
CA LEU A 104 -13.24 -7.54 -0.92
C LEU A 104 -13.42 -6.15 -1.54
N ALA A 105 -12.78 -5.88 -2.67
CA ALA A 105 -12.97 -4.67 -3.45
C ALA A 105 -14.44 -4.51 -3.90
N ALA A 106 -15.02 -5.57 -4.43
CA ALA A 106 -16.43 -5.56 -4.87
C ALA A 106 -17.39 -5.33 -3.69
N GLN A 107 -17.16 -5.96 -2.53
CA GLN A 107 -17.99 -5.78 -1.33
C GLN A 107 -17.96 -4.34 -0.80
N THR A 108 -16.87 -3.62 -1.01
CA THR A 108 -16.69 -2.24 -0.53
C THR A 108 -16.92 -1.20 -1.61
N ASN A 109 -17.20 -1.61 -2.84
CA ASN A 109 -17.27 -0.73 -4.02
C ASN A 109 -15.97 0.10 -4.16
N ALA A 110 -14.82 -0.52 -3.93
CA ALA A 110 -13.55 0.16 -4.04
C ALA A 110 -13.18 0.42 -5.50
N VAL A 111 -12.72 1.63 -5.80
CA VAL A 111 -12.09 1.98 -7.09
C VAL A 111 -10.73 1.30 -7.20
N VAL A 112 -9.96 1.39 -6.10
CA VAL A 112 -8.65 0.75 -5.96
C VAL A 112 -8.65 -0.10 -4.70
N ALA A 113 -8.10 -1.31 -4.77
CA ALA A 113 -7.78 -2.10 -3.59
C ALA A 113 -6.37 -2.71 -3.74
N VAL A 114 -5.70 -2.83 -2.62
CA VAL A 114 -4.36 -3.42 -2.54
C VAL A 114 -4.29 -4.39 -1.36
N ASN A 115 -3.38 -5.34 -1.45
CA ASN A 115 -3.09 -6.21 -0.31
C ASN A 115 -2.48 -5.42 0.86
N ALA A 116 -2.39 -6.06 2.02
CA ALA A 116 -1.86 -5.44 3.23
C ALA A 116 -0.92 -6.37 4.00
N ASP A 117 -1.40 -6.95 5.11
CA ASP A 117 -0.64 -7.85 5.98
C ASP A 117 -0.33 -9.18 5.27
N LEU A 118 0.50 -10.01 5.92
CA LEU A 118 0.72 -11.36 5.48
C LEU A 118 -0.61 -12.13 5.32
N TYR A 119 -0.76 -12.82 4.20
CA TYR A 119 -1.95 -13.62 3.87
C TYR A 119 -2.27 -14.72 4.91
N LEU A 120 -1.25 -15.22 5.61
CA LEU A 120 -1.42 -16.08 6.78
C LEU A 120 -1.38 -15.23 8.02
N GLN A 121 -2.36 -15.41 8.90
CA GLN A 121 -2.30 -14.78 10.23
C GLN A 121 -1.02 -15.22 10.94
N ARG A 122 -0.13 -14.26 11.17
CA ARG A 122 1.03 -14.46 12.04
C ARG A 122 0.76 -13.79 13.37
N ASP A 123 1.24 -14.40 14.45
CA ASP A 123 1.11 -13.84 15.81
C ASP A 123 2.17 -12.76 16.08
N LEU A 124 2.46 -11.91 15.07
CA LEU A 124 3.46 -10.87 15.13
C LEU A 124 2.88 -9.50 14.80
N GLY A 125 3.40 -8.49 15.48
CA GLY A 125 3.10 -7.10 15.24
C GLY A 125 1.83 -6.63 15.94
N ILE A 126 1.47 -5.39 15.65
CA ILE A 126 0.35 -4.69 16.26
C ILE A 126 -0.80 -4.66 15.26
N THR A 127 -1.97 -5.16 15.66
CA THR A 127 -3.17 -5.11 14.81
C THR A 127 -4.22 -4.21 15.43
N VAL A 128 -4.50 -3.12 14.75
CA VAL A 128 -5.57 -2.17 15.06
C VAL A 128 -6.60 -2.20 13.92
N TYR A 129 -7.85 -2.33 14.28
CA TYR A 129 -8.96 -2.25 13.34
C TYR A 129 -10.11 -1.47 13.96
N ASN A 130 -10.55 -0.42 13.28
CA ASN A 130 -11.58 0.50 13.78
C ASN A 130 -11.30 1.02 15.20
N ARG A 131 -10.09 1.53 15.45
CA ARG A 131 -9.60 2.04 16.77
C ARG A 131 -9.41 0.99 17.85
N GLN A 132 -9.68 -0.26 17.57
CA GLN A 132 -9.55 -1.32 18.58
C GLN A 132 -8.23 -2.08 18.38
N LEU A 133 -7.48 -2.24 19.47
CA LEU A 133 -6.29 -3.08 19.51
C LEU A 133 -6.68 -4.55 19.67
N TYR A 134 -6.48 -5.34 18.63
CA TYR A 134 -6.77 -6.78 18.61
C TYR A 134 -5.54 -7.61 18.99
N ARG A 135 -4.37 -7.24 18.48
CA ARG A 135 -3.11 -7.96 18.73
C ARG A 135 -2.01 -6.97 19.09
N PHE A 136 -1.20 -7.39 20.06
CA PHE A 136 -0.01 -6.68 20.52
C PHE A 136 1.16 -7.65 20.61
N ASN A 137 2.02 -7.68 19.57
CA ASN A 137 3.31 -8.40 19.53
C ASN A 137 3.32 -9.80 20.17
N GLU A 138 2.23 -10.53 20.08
CA GLU A 138 2.15 -11.88 20.65
C GLU A 138 3.03 -12.81 19.83
N TRP A 139 4.17 -13.18 20.40
CA TRP A 139 4.99 -14.27 19.87
C TRP A 139 4.92 -15.46 20.82
N ILE A 140 4.32 -16.52 20.34
CA ILE A 140 4.05 -17.74 21.13
C ILE A 140 5.32 -18.50 21.48
N TYR A 141 6.40 -18.38 20.69
CA TYR A 141 7.55 -19.29 20.77
C TYR A 141 8.64 -18.92 21.79
N THR A 142 8.76 -17.69 22.23
CA THR A 142 9.91 -17.32 23.07
C THR A 142 9.60 -16.48 24.31
N GLY A 143 8.40 -15.97 24.48
CA GLY A 143 8.05 -15.12 25.63
C GLY A 143 8.84 -13.79 25.71
N ARG A 144 9.70 -13.50 24.74
CA ARG A 144 10.63 -12.36 24.78
C ARG A 144 10.10 -11.08 24.16
N TYR A 145 8.98 -11.12 23.42
CA TYR A 145 8.56 -9.98 22.58
C TYR A 145 7.39 -9.18 23.12
N ASN A 146 6.82 -9.53 24.26
CA ASN A 146 5.68 -8.78 24.84
C ASN A 146 6.04 -7.33 25.26
N GLN A 147 7.31 -6.94 25.17
CA GLN A 147 7.79 -5.62 25.58
C GLN A 147 8.41 -4.81 24.41
N TYR A 148 8.56 -5.41 23.22
CA TYR A 148 9.21 -4.79 22.06
C TYR A 148 8.35 -4.96 20.83
N ASN A 149 8.33 -3.98 19.94
CA ASN A 149 7.77 -4.16 18.62
C ASN A 149 8.56 -5.23 17.89
N ALA A 150 7.90 -6.33 17.54
CA ALA A 150 8.54 -7.45 16.87
C ALA A 150 8.88 -7.14 15.41
N ILE A 151 8.06 -6.33 14.76
CA ILE A 151 8.20 -5.85 13.39
C ILE A 151 7.73 -4.40 13.30
N ASP A 152 8.16 -3.69 12.27
CA ASP A 152 7.61 -2.37 11.97
C ASP A 152 6.10 -2.46 11.75
N THR A 153 5.37 -1.49 12.23
CA THR A 153 3.92 -1.41 12.04
C THR A 153 3.56 -0.05 11.46
N LEU A 154 2.85 -0.06 10.34
CA LEU A 154 2.20 1.13 9.80
C LEU A 154 0.89 1.35 10.56
N LEU A 155 0.71 2.56 11.08
CA LEU A 155 -0.51 3.04 11.72
C LEU A 155 -1.14 4.15 10.87
N ILE A 156 -2.43 4.06 10.64
CA ILE A 156 -3.19 5.02 9.84
C ILE A 156 -4.20 5.72 10.74
N ASP A 157 -4.07 7.03 10.87
CA ASP A 157 -4.98 7.84 11.67
C ASP A 157 -6.28 8.20 10.92
N SER A 158 -7.21 8.86 11.59
CA SER A 158 -8.49 9.26 10.99
C SER A 158 -8.38 10.36 9.93
N ALA A 159 -7.26 11.07 9.89
CA ALA A 159 -6.94 12.02 8.83
C ALA A 159 -6.24 11.36 7.63
N GLY A 160 -6.00 10.03 7.69
CA GLY A 160 -5.33 9.26 6.65
C GLY A 160 -3.81 9.38 6.65
N ASN A 161 -3.20 9.91 7.71
CA ASN A 161 -1.76 10.01 7.79
C ASN A 161 -1.11 8.70 8.22
N PHE A 162 0.08 8.46 7.69
CA PHE A 162 0.93 7.33 8.03
C PHE A 162 1.81 7.68 9.23
N ASN A 163 1.74 6.83 10.24
CA ASN A 163 2.59 6.85 11.43
C ASN A 163 3.23 5.47 11.58
N PHE A 164 4.38 5.39 12.24
CA PHE A 164 5.09 4.13 12.39
C PHE A 164 5.40 3.81 13.86
N MET A 165 5.36 2.54 14.18
CA MET A 165 6.01 1.97 15.37
C MET A 165 7.10 1.03 14.88
N HIS A 166 8.36 1.37 15.19
CA HIS A 166 9.50 0.64 14.67
C HIS A 166 9.80 -0.64 15.44
N MET A 167 10.37 -1.60 14.74
CA MET A 167 10.92 -2.82 15.32
C MET A 167 11.94 -2.48 16.42
N GLY A 168 11.83 -3.17 17.54
CA GLY A 168 12.76 -3.01 18.68
C GLY A 168 12.40 -1.87 19.64
N GLU A 169 11.44 -1.00 19.33
CA GLU A 169 10.93 -0.03 20.30
C GLU A 169 10.26 -0.75 21.47
N GLN A 170 10.66 -0.35 22.68
CA GLN A 170 10.06 -0.88 23.89
C GLN A 170 8.75 -0.16 24.17
N ARG A 171 7.64 -0.91 24.17
CA ARG A 171 6.30 -0.40 24.46
C ARG A 171 5.50 -1.43 25.20
N SER A 172 4.73 -0.99 26.19
CA SER A 172 3.69 -1.84 26.80
C SER A 172 2.43 -1.83 25.94
N ARG A 173 1.50 -2.76 26.24
CA ARG A 173 0.17 -2.76 25.62
C ARG A 173 -0.56 -1.46 25.90
N GLU A 174 -0.48 -0.99 27.14
CA GLU A 174 -1.11 0.26 27.59
C GLU A 174 -0.54 1.49 26.87
N ASP A 175 0.76 1.49 26.54
CA ASP A 175 1.37 2.57 25.76
C ASP A 175 0.81 2.59 24.34
N VAL A 176 0.60 1.42 23.74
CA VAL A 176 0.02 1.32 22.39
C VAL A 176 -1.45 1.72 22.40
N GLU A 177 -2.24 1.26 23.39
CA GLU A 177 -3.65 1.65 23.54
C GLU A 177 -3.79 3.16 23.72
N ARG A 178 -2.94 3.79 24.54
CA ARG A 178 -2.89 5.25 24.68
C ARG A 178 -2.50 5.94 23.37
N TYR A 179 -1.52 5.43 22.67
CA TYR A 179 -1.11 6.00 21.38
C TYR A 179 -2.25 5.97 20.35
N ILE A 180 -3.03 4.88 20.33
CA ILE A 180 -4.20 4.76 19.45
C ILE A 180 -5.23 5.85 19.76
N GLU A 181 -5.50 6.11 21.04
CA GLU A 181 -6.44 7.15 21.48
C GLU A 181 -5.91 8.56 21.18
N ASP A 182 -4.66 8.85 21.58
CA ASP A 182 -4.06 10.17 21.45
C ASP A 182 -3.89 10.62 20.00
N HIS A 183 -3.71 9.67 19.05
CA HIS A 183 -3.48 9.95 17.63
C HIS A 183 -4.66 9.53 16.75
N ASP A 184 -5.79 9.15 17.33
CA ASP A 184 -6.98 8.70 16.60
C ASP A 184 -6.69 7.65 15.51
N ILE A 185 -5.90 6.63 15.86
CA ILE A 185 -5.49 5.57 14.93
C ILE A 185 -6.69 4.69 14.59
N LEU A 186 -7.04 4.62 13.32
CA LEU A 186 -8.11 3.77 12.80
C LEU A 186 -7.66 2.34 12.52
N TYR A 187 -6.50 2.22 11.86
CA TYR A 187 -6.02 0.95 11.32
C TYR A 187 -4.52 0.80 11.51
N SER A 188 -4.06 -0.44 11.52
CA SER A 188 -2.65 -0.75 11.34
C SER A 188 -2.45 -1.78 10.24
N ILE A 189 -1.23 -1.83 9.70
CA ILE A 189 -0.72 -2.89 8.83
C ILE A 189 0.58 -3.38 9.44
N ALA A 190 0.67 -4.70 9.66
CA ALA A 190 1.80 -5.35 10.31
C ALA A 190 2.49 -6.34 9.36
N PHE A 191 3.44 -5.85 8.59
CA PHE A 191 4.32 -6.61 7.69
C PHE A 191 5.70 -5.98 7.69
N GLY A 192 5.88 -4.89 6.94
CA GLY A 192 7.12 -4.09 6.91
C GLY A 192 8.24 -4.69 6.06
N PRO A 193 9.38 -4.06 6.12
CA PRO A 193 9.74 -2.90 6.95
C PRO A 193 9.20 -1.55 6.44
N VAL A 194 9.47 -0.50 7.21
CA VAL A 194 9.38 0.89 6.71
C VAL A 194 10.43 1.07 5.62
N LEU A 195 10.06 1.59 4.47
CA LEU A 195 10.94 1.76 3.30
C LEU A 195 11.47 3.19 3.17
N VAL A 196 10.59 4.16 3.43
CA VAL A 196 10.90 5.59 3.42
C VAL A 196 10.17 6.23 4.60
N GLU A 197 10.85 7.10 5.33
CA GLU A 197 10.24 7.88 6.40
C GLU A 197 10.70 9.34 6.33
N ASN A 198 9.74 10.27 6.31
CA ASN A 198 10.00 11.71 6.13
C ASN A 198 10.86 12.03 4.89
N GLY A 199 10.71 11.26 3.82
CA GLY A 199 11.50 11.38 2.60
C GLY A 199 12.89 10.72 2.67
N GLU A 200 13.25 10.13 3.79
CA GLU A 200 14.55 9.48 3.97
C GLU A 200 14.48 7.98 3.74
N LEU A 201 15.38 7.45 2.92
CA LEU A 201 15.51 6.03 2.61
C LEU A 201 15.88 5.24 3.86
N GLN A 202 15.14 4.17 4.12
CA GLN A 202 15.46 3.19 5.14
C GLN A 202 16.12 1.96 4.50
N GLN A 203 17.12 1.38 5.19
CA GLN A 203 17.79 0.16 4.73
C GLN A 203 18.04 -0.79 5.89
N TYR A 204 18.01 -2.08 5.62
CA TYR A 204 18.03 -3.13 6.62
C TYR A 204 19.07 -4.19 6.26
N ASP A 205 19.93 -4.53 7.22
CA ASP A 205 20.80 -5.71 7.14
C ASP A 205 20.05 -6.98 7.58
N TRP A 206 19.03 -6.82 8.40
CA TRP A 206 18.22 -7.89 8.94
C TRP A 206 16.81 -7.43 9.29
N TYR A 207 15.82 -8.31 9.10
CA TYR A 207 14.43 -8.08 9.47
C TYR A 207 13.75 -9.39 9.89
N PRO A 208 12.85 -9.43 10.90
CA PRO A 208 12.31 -10.67 11.47
C PRO A 208 11.52 -11.54 10.50
N LEU A 209 10.87 -10.95 9.50
CA LEU A 209 10.13 -11.71 8.50
C LEU A 209 11.04 -12.38 7.45
N GLY A 210 12.35 -12.25 7.58
CA GLY A 210 13.34 -12.88 6.71
C GLY A 210 13.27 -12.37 5.26
N GLU A 211 13.99 -13.08 4.37
CA GLU A 211 13.88 -12.90 2.92
C GLU A 211 14.15 -11.48 2.40
N ILE A 212 14.69 -10.58 3.24
CA ILE A 212 14.97 -9.20 2.83
C ILE A 212 16.07 -9.11 1.77
N ASN A 213 17.01 -10.06 1.80
CA ASN A 213 18.15 -10.14 0.87
C ASN A 213 17.86 -11.01 -0.35
N GLU A 214 16.71 -11.66 -0.41
CA GLU A 214 16.32 -12.48 -1.54
C GLU A 214 15.47 -11.69 -2.52
N GLU A 215 15.56 -12.02 -3.80
CA GLU A 215 14.76 -11.38 -4.85
C GLU A 215 13.37 -11.97 -4.92
N TYR A 216 12.38 -11.17 -4.55
CA TYR A 216 10.96 -11.52 -4.64
C TYR A 216 10.17 -10.45 -5.37
N SER A 217 8.95 -10.80 -5.79
CA SER A 217 7.93 -9.80 -6.10
C SER A 217 7.61 -9.03 -4.84
N ARG A 218 7.62 -7.70 -4.92
CA ARG A 218 7.44 -6.78 -3.79
C ARG A 218 6.23 -5.90 -4.00
N ALA A 219 5.60 -5.53 -2.90
CA ALA A 219 4.50 -4.59 -2.88
C ALA A 219 4.68 -3.59 -1.75
N GLY A 220 4.23 -2.36 -1.96
CA GLY A 220 4.34 -1.32 -0.95
C GLY A 220 3.35 -0.19 -1.17
N ILE A 221 2.97 0.44 -0.06
CA ILE A 221 2.11 1.61 -0.04
C ILE A 221 2.88 2.81 0.48
N ALA A 222 2.57 3.99 -0.06
CA ALA A 222 3.20 5.24 0.34
C ALA A 222 2.17 6.35 0.56
N GLN A 223 2.55 7.32 1.39
CA GLN A 223 1.92 8.61 1.50
C GLN A 223 2.84 9.66 0.87
N CYS A 224 2.31 10.40 -0.10
CA CYS A 224 3.02 11.47 -0.81
C CYS A 224 2.77 12.83 -0.18
N GLY A 225 1.55 13.06 0.29
CA GLY A 225 1.06 14.28 0.88
C GLY A 225 -0.22 14.04 1.69
N GLU A 226 -0.93 15.11 2.01
CA GLU A 226 -2.23 15.01 2.67
C GLU A 226 -3.23 14.33 1.74
N ARG A 227 -3.80 13.19 2.17
CA ARG A 227 -4.77 12.41 1.39
C ARG A 227 -4.32 12.05 -0.03
N HIS A 228 -3.00 11.97 -0.22
CA HIS A 228 -2.34 11.61 -1.46
C HIS A 228 -1.47 10.38 -1.23
N TYR A 229 -1.79 9.29 -1.91
CA TYR A 229 -1.20 7.98 -1.71
C TYR A 229 -0.63 7.43 -3.01
N PHE A 230 0.32 6.53 -2.86
CA PHE A 230 0.94 5.82 -3.96
C PHE A 230 1.12 4.35 -3.60
N TYR A 231 0.86 3.48 -4.55
CA TYR A 231 1.15 2.05 -4.45
C TYR A 231 2.05 1.63 -5.60
N MET A 232 2.99 0.76 -5.30
CA MET A 232 3.84 0.14 -6.30
C MET A 232 4.04 -1.34 -6.00
N THR A 233 4.02 -2.17 -7.05
CA THR A 233 4.50 -3.54 -6.98
C THR A 233 5.48 -3.82 -8.09
N VAL A 234 6.58 -4.52 -7.74
CA VAL A 234 7.50 -5.15 -8.68
C VAL A 234 7.13 -6.61 -8.74
N SER A 235 6.46 -7.02 -9.79
CA SER A 235 5.97 -8.38 -9.97
C SER A 235 6.78 -9.13 -11.03
N PHE A 236 6.60 -10.45 -11.05
CA PHE A 236 7.22 -11.32 -12.02
C PHE A 236 6.51 -11.21 -13.38
N GLU A 237 6.92 -10.25 -14.20
CA GLU A 237 6.35 -10.05 -15.54
C GLU A 237 6.93 -11.02 -16.59
N ASP A 238 8.22 -11.32 -16.47
CA ASP A 238 8.94 -12.24 -17.35
C ASP A 238 10.13 -12.84 -16.57
N SER A 239 10.48 -14.10 -16.82
CA SER A 239 11.61 -14.78 -16.17
C SER A 239 12.98 -14.11 -16.40
N ARG A 240 13.06 -13.20 -17.37
CA ARG A 240 14.27 -12.43 -17.69
C ARG A 240 14.33 -11.09 -16.97
N ILE A 241 13.22 -10.67 -16.34
CA ILE A 241 13.13 -9.39 -15.64
C ILE A 241 13.45 -9.63 -14.18
N PRO A 242 14.43 -8.93 -13.59
CA PRO A 242 14.81 -9.14 -12.21
C PRO A 242 13.69 -8.71 -11.26
N ARG A 243 13.53 -9.46 -10.19
CA ARG A 243 12.79 -9.05 -8.99
C ARG A 243 13.71 -8.16 -8.14
N CYS A 244 13.33 -7.85 -6.93
CA CYS A 244 14.16 -7.03 -6.06
C CYS A 244 14.22 -7.56 -4.63
N THR A 245 15.35 -7.26 -3.98
CA THR A 245 15.50 -7.33 -2.52
C THR A 245 14.64 -6.24 -1.89
N ILE A 246 14.46 -6.29 -0.57
CA ILE A 246 13.68 -5.25 0.12
C ILE A 246 14.39 -3.87 0.06
N ASN A 247 15.72 -3.86 0.13
CA ASN A 247 16.50 -2.62 0.07
C ASN A 247 16.49 -1.98 -1.32
N GLU A 248 16.51 -2.77 -2.39
CA GLU A 248 16.30 -2.27 -3.76
C GLU A 248 14.88 -1.73 -3.92
N PHE A 249 13.87 -2.43 -3.40
CA PHE A 249 12.49 -1.95 -3.44
C PHE A 249 12.32 -0.64 -2.67
N ALA A 250 12.98 -0.49 -1.52
CA ALA A 250 13.01 0.77 -0.79
C ALA A 250 13.63 1.91 -1.61
N GLN A 251 14.71 1.62 -2.38
CA GLN A 251 15.30 2.59 -3.31
C GLN A 251 14.32 3.00 -4.41
N LEU A 252 13.61 2.04 -5.02
CA LEU A 252 12.61 2.34 -6.04
C LEU A 252 11.50 3.24 -5.50
N MET A 253 11.00 2.97 -4.29
CA MET A 253 10.00 3.82 -3.62
C MET A 253 10.57 5.21 -3.29
N HIS A 254 11.80 5.28 -2.80
CA HIS A 254 12.46 6.55 -2.50
C HIS A 254 12.67 7.43 -3.75
N LEU A 255 13.02 6.83 -4.90
CA LEU A 255 13.15 7.52 -6.18
C LEU A 255 11.83 8.20 -6.63
N LYS A 256 10.68 7.73 -6.15
CA LYS A 256 9.39 8.39 -6.38
C LYS A 256 9.21 9.67 -5.53
N GLY A 257 10.12 9.97 -4.62
CA GLY A 257 10.06 11.14 -3.76
C GLY A 257 8.87 11.15 -2.82
N VAL A 258 8.42 9.97 -2.39
CA VAL A 258 7.33 9.83 -1.42
C VAL A 258 7.76 10.29 -0.03
N LYS A 259 6.80 10.75 0.76
CA LYS A 259 7.06 11.18 2.15
C LYS A 259 7.28 9.98 3.08
N HIS A 260 6.41 8.99 2.97
CA HIS A 260 6.44 7.75 3.75
C HIS A 260 6.19 6.57 2.82
N ALA A 261 6.86 5.45 3.05
CA ALA A 261 6.57 4.20 2.35
C ALA A 261 6.75 2.99 3.26
N TYR A 262 5.92 1.99 3.07
CA TYR A 262 5.87 0.79 3.89
C TYR A 262 5.69 -0.46 3.02
N ALA A 263 6.45 -1.51 3.29
CA ALA A 263 6.34 -2.78 2.57
C ALA A 263 5.10 -3.56 3.01
N LEU A 264 4.41 -4.10 2.03
CA LEU A 264 3.28 -5.00 2.18
C LEU A 264 3.69 -6.43 1.83
N ASP A 265 2.84 -7.40 2.11
CA ASP A 265 3.07 -8.79 1.68
C ASP A 265 3.25 -8.83 0.15
N GLY A 266 4.31 -9.47 -0.31
CA GLY A 266 4.67 -9.55 -1.72
C GLY A 266 4.32 -10.91 -2.35
N GLY A 267 5.10 -11.32 -3.34
CA GLY A 267 4.91 -12.59 -4.03
C GLY A 267 3.52 -12.69 -4.66
N GLN A 268 2.87 -13.83 -4.50
CA GLN A 268 1.52 -14.08 -5.01
C GLN A 268 0.43 -13.18 -4.36
N THR A 269 0.73 -12.57 -3.21
CA THR A 269 -0.20 -11.71 -2.49
C THR A 269 -0.11 -10.25 -2.94
N GLY A 270 0.98 -9.85 -3.59
CA GLY A 270 1.19 -8.49 -4.07
C GLY A 270 0.22 -8.13 -5.20
N GLU A 271 -0.93 -7.60 -4.85
CA GLU A 271 -2.03 -7.31 -5.76
C GLU A 271 -2.42 -5.84 -5.77
N LEU A 272 -2.62 -5.33 -6.99
CA LEU A 272 -3.27 -4.06 -7.28
C LEU A 272 -4.57 -4.36 -8.04
N VAL A 273 -5.68 -4.10 -7.39
CA VAL A 273 -7.01 -4.23 -8.00
C VAL A 273 -7.51 -2.84 -8.41
N PHE A 274 -7.93 -2.70 -9.64
CA PHE A 274 -8.54 -1.48 -10.16
C PHE A 274 -9.86 -1.83 -10.86
N ASN A 275 -10.93 -1.13 -10.52
CA ASN A 275 -12.29 -1.41 -11.06
C ASN A 275 -12.68 -2.90 -10.95
N GLY A 276 -12.38 -3.50 -9.80
CA GLY A 276 -12.71 -4.92 -9.53
C GLY A 276 -11.86 -5.95 -10.28
N GLN A 277 -10.82 -5.55 -10.99
CA GLN A 277 -9.92 -6.43 -11.73
C GLN A 277 -8.48 -6.27 -11.27
N VAL A 278 -7.73 -7.37 -11.22
CA VAL A 278 -6.30 -7.33 -10.93
C VAL A 278 -5.58 -6.63 -12.08
N TYR A 279 -4.82 -5.59 -11.75
CA TYR A 279 -4.09 -4.76 -12.72
C TYR A 279 -2.69 -5.28 -13.00
N ASN A 280 -1.95 -5.65 -11.95
CA ASN A 280 -0.59 -6.18 -12.08
C ASN A 280 -0.61 -7.67 -12.39
N ARG A 281 0.50 -8.19 -12.92
CA ARG A 281 0.70 -9.62 -12.95
C ARG A 281 0.99 -10.15 -11.54
N ILE A 282 0.34 -11.23 -11.17
CA ILE A 282 0.52 -11.92 -9.89
C ILE A 282 1.41 -13.13 -10.11
N ASP A 283 2.26 -13.46 -9.14
CA ASP A 283 3.04 -14.68 -9.14
C ASP A 283 2.07 -15.90 -9.26
N PHE A 284 2.42 -16.84 -10.12
CA PHE A 284 1.61 -18.02 -10.45
C PHE A 284 0.32 -17.73 -11.25
N ASP A 285 0.13 -16.50 -11.74
CA ASP A 285 -1.05 -16.08 -12.53
C ASP A 285 -2.41 -16.37 -11.84
N ALA A 286 -2.45 -16.33 -10.52
CA ALA A 286 -3.65 -16.60 -9.72
C ALA A 286 -3.67 -15.80 -8.41
N GLU A 287 -4.83 -15.23 -8.09
CA GLU A 287 -5.04 -14.59 -6.80
C GLU A 287 -4.86 -15.57 -5.63
N ARG A 288 -4.41 -15.04 -4.50
CA ARG A 288 -4.39 -15.75 -3.23
C ARG A 288 -5.42 -15.12 -2.29
N THR A 289 -6.15 -15.97 -1.58
CA THR A 289 -7.09 -15.47 -0.57
C THR A 289 -6.36 -14.79 0.59
N VAL A 290 -6.90 -13.68 1.02
CA VAL A 290 -6.43 -12.87 2.16
C VAL A 290 -7.49 -12.80 3.26
N SER A 291 -7.13 -12.28 4.45
CA SER A 291 -8.03 -12.23 5.62
C SER A 291 -8.19 -10.82 6.18
#